data_eb592b5a8f47f31099a6f7710f416f88
#
_entry.id   eb592b5a8f47f31099a6f7710f416f88
#
_cell.length_a   1.000
_cell.length_b   1.000
_cell.length_c   1.000
_cell.angle_alpha   90.00
_cell.angle_beta   90.00
_cell.angle_gamma   90.00
#
_symmetry.space_group_name_H-M   'P 1'
#
loop_
_entity.id
_entity.type
_entity.pdbx_description
1 polymer ?
#
loop_
_entity_poly.entity_id
_entity_poly.type
_entity_poly.pdbx_seq_one_letter_code
_entity_poly.pdbx_strand_id
1 'polypeptide(L)'
;MKNKHITPARRTSLELLNKILVSNKPFEKIILSSKKFLSLDDKDKRFTRLIITTVLRKFGQIDFIINQFIKKGSIKKNNLKNIIRIGIAELIFIKSAKYAAINEAVETTKINYSNRLSKFTNAVLRNIDRDKEKLSSMITDEMNYPSWLIEDWKQTWGTKQTKEIINYFQKEPYLDISVAGDPQEMEKVVKGKIIYNKTLRIDEIINPSKLPFYQTENSNYHWWVQDVAASIPAQLLINSDKIKIVDLCAAPGGKTIQLLKANKKVISVDVSNERIKILEQNLRRLNL
;
A
#
# COMPACT_ATOMS: atom_id res chain seq x y z
N MET A 1 -3.67 26.12 -28.53
CA MET A 1 -2.95 25.73 -27.29
C MET A 1 -3.49 24.35 -26.87
N LYS A 2 -2.68 23.26 -26.95
CA LYS A 2 -3.11 21.94 -26.52
C LYS A 2 -3.45 22.01 -25.02
N ASN A 3 -4.70 21.72 -24.65
CA ASN A 3 -5.08 21.52 -23.26
C ASN A 3 -4.17 20.44 -22.67
N LYS A 4 -3.19 20.86 -21.87
CA LYS A 4 -2.32 19.93 -21.16
C LYS A 4 -3.15 19.28 -20.06
N HIS A 5 -3.73 18.12 -20.35
CA HIS A 5 -4.52 17.37 -19.41
C HIS A 5 -3.61 16.79 -18.32
N ILE A 6 -3.94 17.07 -17.07
CA ILE A 6 -3.42 16.32 -15.92
C ILE A 6 -3.88 14.86 -16.09
N THR A 7 -2.96 13.92 -15.96
CA THR A 7 -3.31 12.50 -16.07
C THR A 7 -4.35 12.10 -15.00
N PRO A 8 -5.30 11.22 -15.35
CA PRO A 8 -6.33 10.76 -14.42
C PRO A 8 -5.74 10.20 -13.12
N ALA A 9 -4.64 9.45 -13.21
CA ALA A 9 -3.95 8.89 -12.06
C ALA A 9 -3.48 9.96 -11.07
N ARG A 10 -2.77 11.01 -11.52
CA ARG A 10 -2.25 12.06 -10.64
C ARG A 10 -3.35 12.91 -10.02
N ARG A 11 -4.39 13.22 -10.81
CA ARG A 11 -5.57 13.92 -10.30
C ARG A 11 -6.24 13.14 -9.18
N THR A 12 -6.46 11.85 -9.41
CA THR A 12 -7.07 10.95 -8.43
C THR A 12 -6.17 10.77 -7.21
N SER A 13 -4.85 10.67 -7.40
CA SER A 13 -3.88 10.60 -6.30
C SER A 13 -3.98 11.81 -5.37
N LEU A 14 -4.06 13.02 -5.91
CA LEU A 14 -4.19 14.24 -5.10
C LEU A 14 -5.50 14.26 -4.31
N GLU A 15 -6.62 13.93 -4.94
CA GLU A 15 -7.92 13.90 -4.27
C GLU A 15 -7.97 12.88 -3.13
N LEU A 16 -7.43 11.68 -3.38
CA LEU A 16 -7.38 10.62 -2.38
C LEU A 16 -6.41 10.94 -1.25
N LEU A 17 -5.21 11.45 -1.56
CA LEU A 17 -4.24 11.86 -0.55
C LEU A 17 -4.81 12.95 0.38
N ASN A 18 -5.51 13.94 -0.18
CA ASN A 18 -6.19 14.96 0.60
C ASN A 18 -7.23 14.34 1.56
N LYS A 19 -8.02 13.38 1.09
CA LYS A 19 -9.01 12.70 1.93
C LYS A 19 -8.34 11.88 3.03
N ILE A 20 -7.29 11.12 2.71
CA ILE A 20 -6.58 10.28 3.67
C ILE A 20 -6.01 11.12 4.81
N LEU A 21 -5.33 12.22 4.48
CA LEU A 21 -4.66 13.07 5.47
C LEU A 21 -5.61 13.92 6.34
N VAL A 22 -6.88 14.04 5.96
CA VAL A 22 -7.89 14.82 6.71
C VAL A 22 -8.85 13.92 7.48
N SER A 23 -9.20 12.76 6.94
CA SER A 23 -10.35 11.98 7.43
C SER A 23 -10.03 10.96 8.52
N ASN A 24 -8.76 10.71 8.84
CA ASN A 24 -8.29 9.64 9.73
C ASN A 24 -8.88 8.24 9.39
N LYS A 25 -9.30 8.05 8.13
CA LYS A 25 -9.83 6.76 7.67
C LYS A 25 -8.72 5.91 7.05
N PRO A 26 -8.78 4.58 7.18
CA PRO A 26 -7.82 3.69 6.53
C PRO A 26 -7.74 3.91 5.03
N PHE A 27 -6.53 3.84 4.49
CA PHE A 27 -6.22 4.02 3.07
C PHE A 27 -7.12 3.17 2.15
N GLU A 28 -7.25 1.87 2.44
CA GLU A 28 -8.06 0.97 1.62
C GLU A 28 -9.56 1.36 1.62
N LYS A 29 -10.10 1.80 2.76
CA LYS A 29 -11.50 2.26 2.83
C LYS A 29 -11.75 3.46 1.94
N ILE A 30 -10.79 4.39 1.88
CA ILE A 30 -10.90 5.59 1.03
C ILE A 30 -10.79 5.24 -0.45
N ILE A 31 -9.85 4.37 -0.82
CA ILE A 31 -9.66 3.94 -2.21
C ILE A 31 -10.89 3.19 -2.73
N LEU A 32 -11.36 2.18 -1.99
CA LEU A 32 -12.47 1.34 -2.40
C LEU A 32 -13.81 2.10 -2.46
N SER A 33 -13.95 3.20 -1.71
CA SER A 33 -15.13 4.07 -1.77
C SER A 33 -15.06 5.13 -2.87
N SER A 34 -13.95 5.27 -3.58
CA SER A 34 -13.77 6.30 -4.59
C SER A 34 -14.23 5.85 -5.97
N LYS A 35 -15.40 6.37 -6.41
CA LYS A 35 -15.89 6.12 -7.78
C LYS A 35 -14.87 6.50 -8.84
N LYS A 36 -14.11 7.60 -8.66
CA LYS A 36 -13.06 8.03 -9.59
C LYS A 36 -11.91 7.02 -9.67
N PHE A 37 -11.47 6.48 -8.54
CA PHE A 37 -10.44 5.45 -8.56
C PHE A 37 -10.94 4.16 -9.22
N LEU A 38 -12.16 3.74 -8.91
CA LEU A 38 -12.75 2.52 -9.48
C LEU A 38 -12.93 2.62 -11.00
N SER A 39 -13.18 3.81 -11.55
CA SER A 39 -13.32 4.04 -12.99
C SER A 39 -12.01 4.17 -13.77
N LEU A 40 -10.85 4.22 -13.10
CA LEU A 40 -9.56 4.22 -13.77
C LEU A 40 -9.29 2.87 -14.44
N ASP A 41 -8.48 2.87 -15.49
CA ASP A 41 -7.91 1.63 -16.01
C ASP A 41 -6.89 1.01 -15.03
N ASP A 42 -6.49 -0.22 -15.28
CA ASP A 42 -5.58 -0.96 -14.39
C ASP A 42 -4.20 -0.29 -14.23
N LYS A 43 -3.70 0.35 -15.29
CA LYS A 43 -2.41 1.05 -15.28
C LYS A 43 -2.49 2.28 -14.39
N ASP A 44 -3.51 3.09 -14.56
CA ASP A 44 -3.75 4.29 -13.78
C ASP A 44 -4.08 3.96 -12.32
N LYS A 45 -4.82 2.86 -12.05
CA LYS A 45 -5.03 2.35 -10.68
C LYS A 45 -3.72 2.00 -9.98
N ARG A 46 -2.84 1.25 -10.67
CA ARG A 46 -1.54 0.88 -10.11
C ARG A 46 -0.68 2.11 -9.85
N PHE A 47 -0.62 3.04 -10.80
CA PHE A 47 0.17 4.26 -10.66
C PHE A 47 -0.39 5.18 -9.55
N THR A 48 -1.70 5.31 -9.45
CA THR A 48 -2.36 6.03 -8.34
C THR A 48 -1.98 5.44 -6.98
N ARG A 49 -2.06 4.11 -6.84
CA ARG A 49 -1.65 3.43 -5.60
C ARG A 49 -0.17 3.66 -5.30
N LEU A 50 0.70 3.52 -6.29
CA LEU A 50 2.14 3.74 -6.15
C LEU A 50 2.45 5.14 -5.65
N ILE A 51 1.86 6.18 -6.24
CA ILE A 51 2.04 7.57 -5.79
C ILE A 51 1.62 7.73 -4.34
N ILE A 52 0.41 7.31 -3.99
CA ILE A 52 -0.14 7.53 -2.64
C ILE A 52 0.66 6.76 -1.60
N THR A 53 0.94 5.47 -1.84
CA THR A 53 1.68 4.63 -0.90
C THR A 53 3.12 5.13 -0.72
N THR A 54 3.75 5.65 -1.79
CA THR A 54 5.07 6.26 -1.71
C THR A 54 5.03 7.53 -0.85
N VAL A 55 4.07 8.43 -1.09
CA VAL A 55 3.93 9.65 -0.27
C VAL A 55 3.70 9.29 1.20
N LEU A 56 2.83 8.32 1.50
CA LEU A 56 2.54 7.93 2.88
C LEU A 56 3.73 7.24 3.56
N ARG A 57 4.43 6.35 2.85
CA ARG A 57 5.59 5.61 3.36
C ARG A 57 6.81 6.50 3.57
N LYS A 58 6.99 7.52 2.72
CA LYS A 58 8.11 8.45 2.74
C LYS A 58 7.74 9.85 3.26
N PHE A 59 6.67 9.92 4.05
CA PHE A 59 6.05 11.19 4.46
C PHE A 59 7.01 12.13 5.19
N GLY A 60 7.75 11.61 6.16
CA GLY A 60 8.72 12.39 6.94
C GLY A 60 9.91 12.86 6.09
N GLN A 61 10.46 11.98 5.25
CA GLN A 61 11.53 12.31 4.31
C GLN A 61 11.09 13.39 3.31
N ILE A 62 9.88 13.27 2.76
CA ILE A 62 9.30 14.24 1.82
C ILE A 62 9.11 15.59 2.52
N ASP A 63 8.57 15.63 3.73
CA ASP A 63 8.37 16.87 4.48
C ASP A 63 9.70 17.49 4.92
N PHE A 64 10.72 16.68 5.24
CA PHE A 64 12.08 17.16 5.45
C PHE A 64 12.61 17.87 4.21
N ILE A 65 12.49 17.25 3.02
CA ILE A 65 12.92 17.86 1.75
C ILE A 65 12.17 19.18 1.50
N ILE A 66 10.86 19.23 1.71
CA ILE A 66 10.09 20.47 1.58
C ILE A 66 10.67 21.59 2.46
N ASN A 67 11.00 21.27 3.70
CA ASN A 67 11.50 22.24 4.67
C ASN A 67 12.91 22.78 4.36
N GLN A 68 13.69 22.14 3.46
CA GLN A 68 14.95 22.68 2.96
C GLN A 68 14.76 23.88 2.01
N PHE A 69 13.62 23.94 1.31
CA PHE A 69 13.33 24.96 0.29
C PHE A 69 12.23 25.93 0.69
N ILE A 70 11.42 25.57 1.68
CA ILE A 70 10.23 26.33 2.06
C ILE A 70 10.22 26.47 3.58
N LYS A 71 10.17 27.71 4.06
CA LYS A 71 10.06 27.98 5.50
C LYS A 71 8.84 27.28 6.10
N LYS A 72 9.06 26.57 7.21
CA LYS A 72 8.00 25.84 7.92
C LYS A 72 6.79 26.77 8.20
N GLY A 73 5.59 26.30 7.85
CA GLY A 73 4.36 27.09 8.04
C GLY A 73 4.03 28.10 6.92
N SER A 74 4.93 28.31 5.92
CA SER A 74 4.66 29.24 4.82
C SER A 74 3.55 28.76 3.88
N ILE A 75 3.36 27.46 3.72
CA ILE A 75 2.27 26.89 2.94
C ILE A 75 1.08 26.64 3.86
N LYS A 76 0.16 27.57 3.89
CA LYS A 76 -1.09 27.45 4.67
C LYS A 76 -2.13 26.50 4.05
N LYS A 77 -1.99 26.17 2.76
CA LYS A 77 -2.95 25.36 2.00
C LYS A 77 -2.45 23.91 1.91
N ASN A 78 -3.03 23.00 2.69
CA ASN A 78 -2.66 21.59 2.73
C ASN A 78 -2.64 20.93 1.34
N ASN A 79 -3.61 21.24 0.47
CA ASN A 79 -3.67 20.68 -0.87
C ASN A 79 -2.47 21.11 -1.75
N LEU A 80 -1.98 22.34 -1.63
CA LEU A 80 -0.77 22.79 -2.34
C LEU A 80 0.46 22.01 -1.86
N LYS A 81 0.56 21.80 -0.54
CA LYS A 81 1.63 20.98 0.03
C LYS A 81 1.59 19.55 -0.50
N ASN A 82 0.39 18.98 -0.66
CA ASN A 82 0.22 17.63 -1.19
C ASN A 82 0.57 17.53 -2.69
N ILE A 83 0.33 18.57 -3.50
CA ILE A 83 0.84 18.62 -4.89
C ILE A 83 2.37 18.54 -4.89
N ILE A 84 3.04 19.31 -4.03
CA ILE A 84 4.51 19.30 -3.92
C ILE A 84 5.00 17.95 -3.41
N ARG A 85 4.32 17.33 -2.42
CA ARG A 85 4.65 15.98 -1.93
C ARG A 85 4.59 14.94 -3.04
N ILE A 86 3.54 14.96 -3.87
CA ILE A 86 3.41 14.06 -5.02
C ILE A 86 4.58 14.29 -6.00
N GLY A 87 4.90 15.54 -6.33
CA GLY A 87 6.03 15.88 -7.20
C GLY A 87 7.36 15.34 -6.67
N ILE A 88 7.63 15.48 -5.36
CA ILE A 88 8.83 14.95 -4.71
C ILE A 88 8.84 13.41 -4.74
N ALA A 89 7.71 12.79 -4.42
CA ALA A 89 7.58 11.32 -4.47
C ALA A 89 7.93 10.78 -5.85
N GLU A 90 7.45 11.43 -6.90
CA GLU A 90 7.75 11.05 -8.29
C GLU A 90 9.20 11.29 -8.70
N LEU A 91 9.80 12.41 -8.28
CA LEU A 91 11.17 12.78 -8.67
C LEU A 91 12.24 11.95 -7.94
N ILE A 92 12.07 11.76 -6.63
CA ILE A 92 13.10 11.18 -5.75
C ILE A 92 12.93 9.67 -5.58
N PHE A 93 11.70 9.21 -5.32
CA PHE A 93 11.45 7.83 -4.89
C PHE A 93 10.94 6.93 -6.03
N ILE A 94 9.98 7.40 -6.84
CA ILE A 94 9.42 6.63 -7.97
C ILE A 94 10.33 6.73 -9.21
N LYS A 95 11.13 7.81 -9.29
CA LYS A 95 12.01 8.10 -10.44
C LYS A 95 11.23 8.20 -11.75
N SER A 96 10.05 8.80 -11.72
CA SER A 96 9.25 9.13 -12.91
C SER A 96 10.00 10.07 -13.84
N ALA A 97 9.57 10.14 -15.11
CA ALA A 97 10.13 11.10 -16.05
C ALA A 97 10.01 12.53 -15.47
N LYS A 98 11.16 13.16 -15.20
CA LYS A 98 11.32 14.48 -14.58
C LYS A 98 10.34 15.53 -15.15
N TYR A 99 10.30 15.62 -16.49
CA TYR A 99 9.45 16.59 -17.17
C TYR A 99 7.97 16.37 -16.84
N ALA A 100 7.51 15.13 -16.81
CA ALA A 100 6.13 14.80 -16.51
C ALA A 100 5.77 15.14 -15.06
N ALA A 101 6.60 14.73 -14.11
CA ALA A 101 6.37 14.99 -12.68
C ALA A 101 6.25 16.49 -12.37
N ILE A 102 7.22 17.30 -12.85
CA ILE A 102 7.22 18.75 -12.62
C ILE A 102 6.08 19.43 -13.37
N ASN A 103 5.89 19.14 -14.65
CA ASN A 103 4.91 19.81 -15.47
C ASN A 103 3.48 19.56 -14.98
N GLU A 104 3.13 18.33 -14.63
CA GLU A 104 1.79 18.03 -14.11
C GLU A 104 1.53 18.62 -12.73
N ALA A 105 2.52 18.68 -11.85
CA ALA A 105 2.40 19.38 -10.57
C ALA A 105 2.16 20.89 -10.76
N VAL A 106 2.86 21.50 -11.71
CA VAL A 106 2.71 22.92 -12.09
C VAL A 106 1.32 23.20 -12.67
N GLU A 107 0.87 22.40 -13.62
CA GLU A 107 -0.48 22.54 -14.21
C GLU A 107 -1.58 22.28 -13.16
N THR A 108 -1.40 21.27 -12.30
CA THR A 108 -2.33 21.00 -11.20
C THR A 108 -2.42 22.22 -10.27
N THR A 109 -1.30 22.86 -9.95
CA THR A 109 -1.29 24.06 -9.12
C THR A 109 -1.95 25.23 -9.82
N LYS A 110 -1.71 25.40 -11.11
CA LYS A 110 -2.31 26.48 -11.90
C LYS A 110 -3.83 26.36 -11.94
N ILE A 111 -4.37 25.17 -12.17
CA ILE A 111 -5.81 24.90 -12.23
C ILE A 111 -6.47 25.09 -10.87
N ASN A 112 -5.85 24.61 -9.78
CA ASN A 112 -6.46 24.65 -8.46
C ASN A 112 -6.27 25.98 -7.72
N TYR A 113 -5.32 26.84 -8.15
CA TYR A 113 -4.97 28.07 -7.45
C TYR A 113 -4.72 29.26 -8.38
N SER A 114 -3.46 29.44 -8.84
CA SER A 114 -3.07 30.61 -9.64
C SER A 114 -1.75 30.41 -10.38
N ASN A 115 -1.51 31.26 -11.38
CA ASN A 115 -0.22 31.34 -12.08
C ASN A 115 0.97 31.63 -11.15
N ARG A 116 0.76 32.49 -10.12
CA ARG A 116 1.81 32.80 -9.14
C ARG A 116 2.24 31.56 -8.37
N LEU A 117 1.29 30.78 -7.87
CA LEU A 117 1.59 29.55 -7.13
C LEU A 117 2.13 28.43 -8.03
N SER A 118 1.73 28.38 -9.31
CA SER A 118 2.31 27.43 -10.26
C SER A 118 3.78 27.73 -10.57
N LYS A 119 4.16 29.00 -10.71
CA LYS A 119 5.58 29.43 -10.82
C LYS A 119 6.37 29.04 -9.58
N PHE A 120 5.79 29.25 -8.38
CA PHE A 120 6.39 28.83 -7.11
C PHE A 120 6.61 27.30 -7.07
N THR A 121 5.58 26.51 -7.39
CA THR A 121 5.69 25.02 -7.47
C THR A 121 6.78 24.59 -8.44
N ASN A 122 6.85 25.22 -9.62
CA ASN A 122 7.90 24.93 -10.59
C ASN A 122 9.30 25.23 -10.04
N ALA A 123 9.50 26.38 -9.40
CA ALA A 123 10.80 26.76 -8.83
C ALA A 123 11.23 25.77 -7.74
N VAL A 124 10.32 25.41 -6.84
CA VAL A 124 10.60 24.45 -5.75
C VAL A 124 10.97 23.08 -6.32
N LEU A 125 10.16 22.50 -7.20
CA LEU A 125 10.43 21.16 -7.73
C LEU A 125 11.68 21.11 -8.62
N ARG A 126 12.00 22.18 -9.37
CA ARG A 126 13.24 22.25 -10.15
C ARG A 126 14.48 22.35 -9.25
N ASN A 127 14.41 23.10 -8.16
CA ASN A 127 15.52 23.17 -7.20
C ASN A 127 15.73 21.80 -6.51
N ILE A 128 14.64 21.12 -6.11
CA ILE A 128 14.71 19.77 -5.54
C ILE A 128 15.32 18.77 -6.52
N ASP A 129 14.92 18.81 -7.80
CA ASP A 129 15.50 17.92 -8.81
C ASP A 129 16.99 18.20 -9.06
N ARG A 130 17.40 19.47 -9.06
CA ARG A 130 18.80 19.84 -9.21
C ARG A 130 19.65 19.31 -8.05
N ASP A 131 19.13 19.41 -6.81
CA ASP A 131 19.86 19.07 -5.60
C ASP A 131 19.56 17.62 -5.11
N LYS A 132 18.95 16.78 -5.95
CA LYS A 132 18.40 15.46 -5.57
C LYS A 132 19.43 14.51 -4.95
N GLU A 133 20.66 14.50 -5.46
CA GLU A 133 21.72 13.63 -4.94
C GLU A 133 22.12 14.02 -3.52
N LYS A 134 22.32 15.33 -3.29
CA LYS A 134 22.58 15.89 -1.96
C LYS A 134 21.41 15.59 -1.01
N LEU A 135 20.17 15.81 -1.44
CA LEU A 135 18.99 15.53 -0.63
C LEU A 135 18.88 14.04 -0.28
N SER A 136 19.18 13.16 -1.24
CA SER A 136 19.13 11.71 -1.01
C SER A 136 20.15 11.25 0.04
N SER A 137 21.31 11.92 0.17
CA SER A 137 22.29 11.61 1.21
C SER A 137 21.91 12.16 2.60
N MET A 138 20.98 13.12 2.67
CA MET A 138 20.54 13.75 3.92
C MET A 138 19.34 13.06 4.57
N ILE A 139 18.57 12.28 3.81
CA ILE A 139 17.36 11.63 4.31
C ILE A 139 17.67 10.25 4.88
N THR A 140 16.98 9.93 5.99
CA THR A 140 17.04 8.61 6.62
C THR A 140 15.65 8.02 6.77
N ASP A 141 15.53 6.71 6.78
CA ASP A 141 14.23 6.06 6.90
C ASP A 141 13.57 6.29 8.27
N GLU A 142 14.33 6.56 9.31
CA GLU A 142 13.82 6.93 10.65
C GLU A 142 12.95 8.19 10.61
N MET A 143 13.20 9.12 9.68
CA MET A 143 12.41 10.35 9.53
C MET A 143 10.92 10.11 9.23
N ASN A 144 10.56 8.91 8.76
CA ASN A 144 9.17 8.56 8.44
C ASN A 144 8.37 8.12 9.67
N TYR A 145 8.98 8.04 10.83
CA TYR A 145 8.35 7.57 12.07
C TYR A 145 8.41 8.63 13.17
N PRO A 146 7.42 8.69 14.06
CA PRO A 146 7.49 9.55 15.22
C PRO A 146 8.67 9.16 16.14
N SER A 147 9.33 10.14 16.75
CA SER A 147 10.50 9.89 17.64
C SER A 147 10.17 8.94 18.79
N TRP A 148 8.99 9.10 19.40
CA TRP A 148 8.54 8.23 20.49
C TRP A 148 8.48 6.75 20.09
N LEU A 149 8.07 6.45 18.85
CA LEU A 149 7.99 5.07 18.35
C LEU A 149 9.38 4.48 18.10
N ILE A 150 10.30 5.28 17.56
CA ILE A 150 11.69 4.86 17.36
C ILE A 150 12.37 4.59 18.71
N GLU A 151 12.13 5.43 19.70
CA GLU A 151 12.68 5.27 21.06
C GLU A 151 12.15 4.00 21.72
N ASP A 152 10.84 3.76 21.66
CA ASP A 152 10.19 2.56 22.17
C ASP A 152 10.73 1.28 21.51
N TRP A 153 10.88 1.29 20.20
CA TRP A 153 11.47 0.15 19.48
C TRP A 153 12.94 -0.07 19.83
N LYS A 154 13.72 1.00 20.01
CA LYS A 154 15.12 0.87 20.43
C LYS A 154 15.25 0.32 21.83
N GLN A 155 14.37 0.69 22.74
CA GLN A 155 14.32 0.13 24.10
C GLN A 155 13.90 -1.34 24.10
N THR A 156 12.90 -1.71 23.31
CA THR A 156 12.33 -3.07 23.29
C THR A 156 13.21 -4.05 22.51
N TRP A 157 13.71 -3.66 21.33
CA TRP A 157 14.38 -4.55 20.38
C TRP A 157 15.86 -4.25 20.17
N GLY A 158 16.38 -3.18 20.74
CA GLY A 158 17.72 -2.68 20.48
C GLY A 158 17.87 -1.97 19.14
N THR A 159 18.95 -1.21 19.01
CA THR A 159 19.18 -0.32 17.85
C THR A 159 19.30 -1.09 16.52
N LYS A 160 19.94 -2.26 16.54
CA LYS A 160 20.15 -3.07 15.32
C LYS A 160 18.82 -3.58 14.77
N GLN A 161 18.02 -4.24 15.59
CA GLN A 161 16.71 -4.76 15.18
C GLN A 161 15.76 -3.65 14.77
N THR A 162 15.73 -2.53 15.49
CA THR A 162 14.92 -1.37 15.10
C THR A 162 15.25 -0.90 13.68
N LYS A 163 16.53 -0.83 13.33
CA LYS A 163 16.95 -0.45 11.96
C LYS A 163 16.48 -1.47 10.92
N GLU A 164 16.56 -2.75 11.22
CA GLU A 164 16.07 -3.82 10.34
C GLU A 164 14.55 -3.74 10.14
N ILE A 165 13.78 -3.50 11.22
CA ILE A 165 12.32 -3.30 11.18
C ILE A 165 11.97 -2.11 10.29
N ILE A 166 12.64 -0.96 10.49
CA ILE A 166 12.42 0.24 9.69
C ILE A 166 12.69 -0.03 8.21
N ASN A 167 13.83 -0.64 7.89
CA ASN A 167 14.21 -0.98 6.52
C ASN A 167 13.19 -1.92 5.86
N TYR A 168 12.64 -2.87 6.62
CA TYR A 168 11.62 -3.78 6.13
C TYR A 168 10.32 -3.05 5.78
N PHE A 169 9.83 -2.17 6.64
CA PHE A 169 8.62 -1.40 6.41
C PHE A 169 8.73 -0.34 5.29
N GLN A 170 9.94 -0.01 4.88
CA GLN A 170 10.16 0.88 3.73
C GLN A 170 10.01 0.17 2.37
N LYS A 171 9.98 -1.15 2.35
CA LYS A 171 9.80 -1.95 1.13
C LYS A 171 8.32 -2.13 0.79
N GLU A 172 8.03 -2.38 -0.47
CA GLU A 172 6.70 -2.85 -0.84
C GLU A 172 6.46 -4.25 -0.25
N PRO A 173 5.26 -4.51 0.30
CA PRO A 173 4.95 -5.83 0.81
C PRO A 173 4.91 -6.84 -0.33
N TYR A 174 5.41 -8.03 -0.06
CA TYR A 174 5.26 -9.15 -0.96
C TYR A 174 3.80 -9.60 -1.06
N LEU A 175 3.45 -10.23 -2.16
CA LEU A 175 2.18 -10.95 -2.27
C LEU A 175 2.41 -12.39 -1.79
N ASP A 176 1.88 -12.70 -0.62
CA ASP A 176 1.85 -14.07 -0.12
C ASP A 176 0.44 -14.67 -0.33
N ILE A 177 0.39 -15.93 -0.71
CA ILE A 177 -0.85 -16.71 -0.85
C ILE A 177 -0.75 -17.99 -0.02
N SER A 178 -1.84 -18.35 0.64
CA SER A 178 -2.00 -19.66 1.27
C SER A 178 -2.76 -20.59 0.34
N VAL A 179 -2.39 -21.86 0.31
CA VAL A 179 -2.89 -22.87 -0.64
C VAL A 179 -3.57 -24.02 0.10
N ALA A 180 -4.72 -24.44 -0.39
CA ALA A 180 -5.34 -25.71 -0.01
C ALA A 180 -4.96 -26.75 -1.08
N GLY A 181 -4.22 -27.75 -0.71
CA GLY A 181 -3.66 -28.74 -1.64
C GLY A 181 -2.15 -28.82 -1.52
N ASP A 182 -1.52 -29.34 -2.59
CA ASP A 182 -0.05 -29.44 -2.66
C ASP A 182 0.58 -28.08 -3.03
N PRO A 183 1.38 -27.48 -2.14
CA PRO A 183 2.05 -26.23 -2.44
C PRO A 183 3.12 -26.35 -3.53
N GLN A 184 3.73 -27.53 -3.74
CA GLN A 184 4.75 -27.74 -4.77
C GLN A 184 4.17 -27.67 -6.19
N GLU A 185 2.97 -28.20 -6.37
CA GLU A 185 2.26 -28.09 -7.64
C GLU A 185 1.88 -26.62 -7.91
N MET A 186 1.38 -25.92 -6.89
CA MET A 186 1.00 -24.52 -7.03
C MET A 186 2.21 -23.61 -7.29
N GLU A 187 3.37 -23.88 -6.68
CA GLU A 187 4.61 -23.15 -6.90
C GLU A 187 5.00 -23.11 -8.40
N LYS A 188 4.88 -24.24 -9.08
CA LYS A 188 5.17 -24.34 -10.52
C LYS A 188 4.22 -23.48 -11.37
N VAL A 189 2.98 -23.38 -10.94
CA VAL A 189 1.92 -22.70 -11.70
C VAL A 189 1.96 -21.18 -11.53
N VAL A 190 2.20 -20.70 -10.30
CA VAL A 190 2.12 -19.26 -9.99
C VAL A 190 3.47 -18.55 -10.04
N LYS A 191 4.56 -19.26 -10.36
CA LYS A 191 5.94 -18.73 -10.33
C LYS A 191 6.24 -18.06 -8.99
N GLY A 192 5.92 -18.76 -7.92
CA GLY A 192 6.17 -18.31 -6.56
C GLY A 192 7.21 -19.18 -5.88
N LYS A 193 7.44 -18.95 -4.61
CA LYS A 193 8.35 -19.70 -3.75
C LYS A 193 7.63 -20.10 -2.48
N ILE A 194 7.68 -21.37 -2.11
CA ILE A 194 7.20 -21.85 -0.81
C ILE A 194 8.09 -21.24 0.27
N ILE A 195 7.51 -20.44 1.16
CA ILE A 195 8.24 -19.76 2.24
C ILE A 195 7.95 -20.35 3.62
N TYR A 196 6.77 -20.93 3.80
CA TYR A 196 6.38 -21.58 5.06
C TYR A 196 5.15 -22.47 4.85
N ASN A 197 5.22 -23.76 5.22
CA ASN A 197 4.13 -24.72 5.07
C ASN A 197 3.43 -24.64 3.71
N LYS A 198 2.18 -24.18 3.70
CA LYS A 198 1.34 -24.01 2.50
C LYS A 198 1.26 -22.54 2.05
N THR A 199 2.22 -21.71 2.44
CA THR A 199 2.27 -20.29 2.03
C THR A 199 3.36 -20.09 0.98
N LEU A 200 2.96 -19.55 -0.17
CA LEU A 200 3.84 -19.18 -1.27
C LEU A 200 3.97 -17.66 -1.35
N ARG A 201 5.18 -17.22 -1.62
CA ARG A 201 5.48 -15.82 -1.96
C ARG A 201 5.59 -15.68 -3.47
N ILE A 202 4.88 -14.70 -4.02
CA ILE A 202 4.90 -14.41 -5.45
C ILE A 202 5.97 -13.34 -5.67
N ASP A 203 6.90 -13.63 -6.58
CA ASP A 203 8.05 -12.76 -6.85
C ASP A 203 7.69 -11.53 -7.69
N GLU A 204 6.57 -11.58 -8.41
CA GLU A 204 6.10 -10.48 -9.25
C GLU A 204 5.02 -9.65 -8.56
N ILE A 205 5.07 -8.32 -8.74
CA ILE A 205 3.99 -7.41 -8.33
C ILE A 205 2.81 -7.59 -9.28
N ILE A 206 1.93 -8.51 -8.98
CA ILE A 206 0.77 -8.86 -9.79
C ILE A 206 -0.53 -8.63 -9.03
N ASN A 207 -1.60 -8.28 -9.75
CA ASN A 207 -2.93 -8.28 -9.16
C ASN A 207 -3.34 -9.74 -8.87
N PRO A 208 -3.71 -10.09 -7.63
CA PRO A 208 -4.12 -11.46 -7.29
C PRO A 208 -5.19 -12.04 -8.22
N SER A 209 -6.14 -11.24 -8.69
CA SER A 209 -7.18 -11.70 -9.63
C SER A 209 -6.65 -12.17 -10.99
N LYS A 210 -5.39 -11.91 -11.31
CA LYS A 210 -4.72 -12.37 -12.54
C LYS A 210 -3.92 -13.64 -12.34
N LEU A 211 -3.77 -14.10 -11.11
CA LEU A 211 -3.13 -15.37 -10.84
C LEU A 211 -4.01 -16.54 -11.33
N PRO A 212 -3.40 -17.64 -11.80
CA PRO A 212 -4.13 -18.85 -12.18
C PRO A 212 -5.08 -19.31 -11.05
N PHE A 213 -6.21 -19.90 -11.45
CA PHE A 213 -7.21 -20.49 -10.55
C PHE A 213 -7.87 -19.50 -9.56
N TYR A 214 -7.82 -18.19 -9.81
CA TYR A 214 -8.51 -17.24 -8.93
C TYR A 214 -10.03 -17.44 -8.86
N GLN A 215 -10.66 -17.83 -9.96
CA GLN A 215 -12.13 -17.97 -10.09
C GLN A 215 -12.59 -19.39 -10.51
N THR A 216 -11.75 -20.40 -10.40
CA THR A 216 -12.13 -21.75 -10.84
C THR A 216 -12.88 -22.50 -9.74
N GLU A 217 -14.19 -22.65 -9.92
CA GLU A 217 -15.08 -23.39 -9.01
C GLU A 217 -14.74 -24.89 -8.92
N ASN A 218 -14.14 -25.48 -9.96
CA ASN A 218 -13.87 -26.91 -10.09
C ASN A 218 -12.35 -27.26 -10.06
N SER A 219 -11.48 -26.40 -9.55
CA SER A 219 -10.08 -26.74 -9.49
C SER A 219 -9.69 -27.37 -8.15
N ASN A 220 -8.80 -28.34 -8.20
CA ASN A 220 -8.14 -28.87 -7.00
C ASN A 220 -7.23 -27.83 -6.34
N TYR A 221 -7.05 -26.67 -6.98
CA TYR A 221 -6.17 -25.60 -6.55
C TYR A 221 -6.95 -24.44 -5.98
N HIS A 222 -7.19 -24.46 -4.68
CA HIS A 222 -7.78 -23.34 -3.96
C HIS A 222 -6.69 -22.57 -3.24
N TRP A 223 -6.67 -21.25 -3.43
CA TRP A 223 -5.73 -20.36 -2.73
C TRP A 223 -6.39 -19.03 -2.37
N TRP A 224 -5.83 -18.34 -1.40
CA TRP A 224 -6.27 -17.02 -0.95
C TRP A 224 -5.08 -16.17 -0.55
N VAL A 225 -5.23 -14.85 -0.64
CA VAL A 225 -4.21 -13.89 -0.20
C VAL A 225 -4.12 -13.93 1.31
N GLN A 226 -2.93 -14.23 1.82
CA GLN A 226 -2.65 -14.25 3.26
C GLN A 226 -1.15 -14.10 3.49
N ASP A 227 -0.76 -13.07 4.24
CA ASP A 227 0.61 -12.90 4.69
C ASP A 227 1.09 -14.11 5.52
N VAL A 228 2.35 -14.50 5.35
CA VAL A 228 2.91 -15.68 6.03
C VAL A 228 2.79 -15.58 7.55
N ALA A 229 3.09 -14.42 8.15
CA ALA A 229 2.96 -14.24 9.60
C ALA A 229 1.50 -14.36 10.06
N ALA A 230 0.55 -13.90 9.24
CA ALA A 230 -0.87 -14.04 9.53
C ALA A 230 -1.38 -15.49 9.43
N SER A 231 -0.66 -16.40 8.75
CA SER A 231 -1.01 -17.82 8.65
C SER A 231 -0.61 -18.63 9.89
N ILE A 232 0.42 -18.20 10.63
CA ILE A 232 1.00 -18.94 11.75
C ILE A 232 0.00 -19.20 12.90
N PRO A 233 -0.77 -18.22 13.40
CA PRO A 233 -1.70 -18.46 14.49
C PRO A 233 -2.76 -19.52 14.18
N ALA A 234 -3.30 -19.52 12.97
CA ALA A 234 -4.27 -20.53 12.57
C ALA A 234 -3.63 -21.94 12.46
N GLN A 235 -2.36 -22.03 12.05
CA GLN A 235 -1.64 -23.29 11.98
C GLN A 235 -1.51 -23.98 13.34
N LEU A 236 -1.33 -23.21 14.42
CA LEU A 236 -1.30 -23.75 15.79
C LEU A 236 -2.64 -24.38 16.17
N LEU A 237 -3.76 -23.76 15.76
CA LEU A 237 -5.11 -24.26 16.01
C LEU A 237 -5.47 -25.47 15.12
N ILE A 238 -4.96 -25.53 13.92
CA ILE A 238 -5.13 -26.69 13.01
C ILE A 238 -4.60 -27.95 13.67
N ASN A 239 -3.44 -27.88 14.30
CA ASN A 239 -2.78 -29.00 14.95
C ASN A 239 -3.37 -29.35 16.32
N SER A 240 -4.32 -28.59 16.83
CA SER A 240 -5.00 -28.86 18.09
C SER A 240 -6.15 -29.86 17.93
N ASP A 241 -6.56 -30.50 19.04
CA ASP A 241 -7.74 -31.36 19.10
C ASP A 241 -9.08 -30.60 19.02
N LYS A 242 -9.04 -29.26 19.11
CA LYS A 242 -10.24 -28.42 19.11
C LYS A 242 -10.86 -28.36 17.73
N ILE A 243 -12.14 -28.72 17.64
CA ILE A 243 -12.91 -28.71 16.40
C ILE A 243 -13.65 -27.37 16.22
N LYS A 244 -14.16 -26.78 17.32
CA LYS A 244 -14.91 -25.51 17.30
C LYS A 244 -13.97 -24.36 17.65
N ILE A 245 -13.87 -23.38 16.77
CA ILE A 245 -12.98 -22.23 16.90
C ILE A 245 -13.75 -20.94 16.65
N VAL A 246 -13.43 -19.91 17.40
CA VAL A 246 -13.93 -18.54 17.15
C VAL A 246 -12.80 -17.71 16.55
N ASP A 247 -13.02 -17.14 15.38
CA ASP A 247 -12.11 -16.20 14.73
C ASP A 247 -12.63 -14.77 14.99
N LEU A 248 -12.01 -14.08 15.93
CA LEU A 248 -12.29 -12.68 16.26
C LEU A 248 -11.51 -11.77 15.30
N CYS A 249 -12.14 -10.75 14.75
CA CYS A 249 -11.57 -9.90 13.68
C CYS A 249 -11.29 -10.70 12.40
N ALA A 250 -12.26 -11.53 12.00
CA ALA A 250 -12.10 -12.57 11.00
C ALA A 250 -11.86 -12.04 9.57
N ALA A 251 -12.49 -10.92 9.22
CA ALA A 251 -12.43 -10.41 7.84
C ALA A 251 -11.04 -9.85 7.45
N PRO A 252 -10.58 -10.11 6.23
CA PRO A 252 -11.27 -10.63 5.04
C PRO A 252 -11.35 -12.16 4.94
N GLY A 253 -10.97 -12.93 5.98
CA GLY A 253 -11.21 -14.36 6.05
C GLY A 253 -9.99 -15.25 5.93
N GLY A 254 -8.76 -14.73 5.89
CA GLY A 254 -7.56 -15.55 5.70
C GLY A 254 -7.42 -16.71 6.70
N LYS A 255 -7.54 -16.45 8.01
CA LYS A 255 -7.47 -17.48 9.04
C LYS A 255 -8.73 -18.36 9.05
N THR A 256 -9.90 -17.76 8.90
CA THR A 256 -11.17 -18.50 8.76
C THR A 256 -11.09 -19.55 7.65
N ILE A 257 -10.65 -19.17 6.44
CA ILE A 257 -10.48 -20.06 5.30
C ILE A 257 -9.50 -21.19 5.62
N GLN A 258 -8.37 -20.84 6.21
CA GLN A 258 -7.32 -21.80 6.59
C GLN A 258 -7.87 -22.87 7.56
N LEU A 259 -8.65 -22.46 8.55
CA LEU A 259 -9.27 -23.34 9.53
C LEU A 259 -10.38 -24.21 8.91
N LEU A 260 -11.24 -23.62 8.07
CA LEU A 260 -12.29 -24.36 7.35
C LEU A 260 -11.70 -25.43 6.42
N LYS A 261 -10.63 -25.10 5.67
CA LYS A 261 -9.92 -26.08 4.81
C LYS A 261 -9.24 -27.20 5.61
N ALA A 262 -9.04 -27.00 6.92
CA ALA A 262 -8.58 -28.01 7.86
C ALA A 262 -9.72 -28.73 8.60
N ASN A 263 -10.96 -28.68 8.07
CA ASN A 263 -12.15 -29.31 8.65
C ASN A 263 -12.52 -28.82 10.07
N LYS A 264 -12.11 -27.61 10.45
CA LYS A 264 -12.56 -26.99 11.72
C LYS A 264 -13.90 -26.29 11.53
N LYS A 265 -14.71 -26.25 12.57
CA LYS A 265 -15.94 -25.46 12.62
C LYS A 265 -15.63 -24.07 13.13
N VAL A 266 -15.87 -23.03 12.33
CA VAL A 266 -15.44 -21.68 12.66
C VAL A 266 -16.63 -20.75 12.81
N ILE A 267 -16.66 -19.99 13.92
CA ILE A 267 -17.56 -18.86 14.12
C ILE A 267 -16.73 -17.60 13.84
N SER A 268 -17.03 -16.91 12.75
CA SER A 268 -16.29 -15.72 12.33
C SER A 268 -17.01 -14.45 12.77
N VAL A 269 -16.29 -13.57 13.48
CA VAL A 269 -16.80 -12.31 14.01
C VAL A 269 -15.95 -11.15 13.51
N ASP A 270 -16.56 -10.09 13.01
CA ASP A 270 -15.87 -8.82 12.69
C ASP A 270 -16.79 -7.64 13.00
N VAL A 271 -16.23 -6.53 13.43
CA VAL A 271 -16.97 -5.31 13.77
C VAL A 271 -17.53 -4.60 12.52
N SER A 272 -16.97 -4.85 11.35
CA SER A 272 -17.34 -4.17 10.11
C SER A 272 -18.18 -5.06 9.20
N ASN A 273 -19.44 -4.70 9.01
CA ASN A 273 -20.33 -5.36 8.06
C ASN A 273 -19.79 -5.32 6.61
N GLU A 274 -19.07 -4.24 6.23
CA GLU A 274 -18.45 -4.13 4.91
C GLU A 274 -17.33 -5.17 4.73
N ARG A 275 -16.56 -5.42 5.78
CA ARG A 275 -15.50 -6.43 5.78
C ARG A 275 -16.06 -7.84 5.83
N ILE A 276 -17.15 -8.08 6.55
CA ILE A 276 -17.87 -9.37 6.55
C ILE A 276 -18.32 -9.74 5.14
N LYS A 277 -18.86 -8.80 4.37
CA LYS A 277 -19.21 -9.04 2.96
C LYS A 277 -18.03 -9.52 2.11
N ILE A 278 -16.84 -8.99 2.37
CA ILE A 278 -15.62 -9.44 1.67
C ILE A 278 -15.25 -10.87 2.09
N LEU A 279 -15.36 -11.17 3.39
CA LEU A 279 -15.17 -12.54 3.90
C LEU A 279 -16.15 -13.52 3.21
N GLU A 280 -17.43 -13.20 3.16
CA GLU A 280 -18.44 -14.03 2.49
C GLU A 280 -18.11 -14.22 0.99
N GLN A 281 -17.70 -13.18 0.29
CA GLN A 281 -17.27 -13.28 -1.10
C GLN A 281 -16.08 -14.23 -1.27
N ASN A 282 -15.10 -14.16 -0.36
CA ASN A 282 -13.95 -15.06 -0.38
C ASN A 282 -14.35 -16.51 -0.07
N LEU A 283 -15.27 -16.73 0.87
CA LEU A 283 -15.79 -18.07 1.16
C LEU A 283 -16.53 -18.66 -0.05
N ARG A 284 -17.44 -17.90 -0.66
CA ARG A 284 -18.15 -18.32 -1.87
C ARG A 284 -17.19 -18.68 -3.02
N ARG A 285 -16.18 -17.83 -3.25
CA ARG A 285 -15.15 -18.07 -4.28
C ARG A 285 -14.39 -19.41 -4.08
N LEU A 286 -14.29 -19.87 -2.85
CA LEU A 286 -13.54 -21.07 -2.47
C LEU A 286 -14.45 -22.27 -2.13
N ASN A 287 -15.74 -22.15 -2.39
CA ASN A 287 -16.78 -23.16 -2.08
C ASN A 287 -16.75 -23.59 -0.60
N LEU A 288 -16.82 -22.59 0.30
CA LEU A 288 -16.82 -22.76 1.75
C LEU A 288 -18.05 -22.13 2.39
#